data_b552a856b3cdf02b06137d292aa0a9c4
#
_entry.id   b552a856b3cdf02b06137d292aa0a9c4
#
_cell.length_a   1.000
_cell.length_b   1.000
_cell.length_c   1.000
_cell.angle_alpha   90.00
_cell.angle_beta   90.00
_cell.angle_gamma   90.00
#
_symmetry.space_group_name_H-M   'P 1'
#
loop_
_entity.id
_entity.type
_entity.pdbx_description
1 polymer ?
#
loop_
_entity_poly.entity_id
_entity_poly.type
_entity_poly.pdbx_seq_one_letter_code
_entity_poly.pdbx_strand_id
1 'polypeptide(L)'
;MLFFYDNGKCALTNDIISGYIKVMQDYPKVLASEYLVSDNNLVASKIDKVLADYSLIDIKTTSKIHTSSVEWQLSIYAYLFELQTGFKVPALYCLHYDKKKGTFKMHAVRRLQDKMIEELFAAEAEGRIYCPVRENMLTKIFNDDELAHFVENETKIAELQETVKTLTSLQEMMKERLIEYMQNNAIKSMESDILKITYVEPTERRSIDSARLKKEMPDIAAQYEKVSKVKSSIRISLK
;
A
#
# COMPACT_ATOMS: atom_id res chain seq x y z
N MET A 1 -21.45 13.14 6.21
CA MET A 1 -21.88 14.39 5.56
C MET A 1 -22.47 14.16 4.16
N LEU A 2 -21.77 13.55 3.22
CA LEU A 2 -22.30 13.27 1.86
C LEU A 2 -23.57 12.42 1.88
N PHE A 3 -23.67 11.43 2.77
CA PHE A 3 -24.88 10.64 2.95
C PHE A 3 -26.11 11.52 3.27
N PHE A 4 -25.96 12.45 4.21
CA PHE A 4 -27.06 13.34 4.59
C PHE A 4 -27.42 14.33 3.49
N TYR A 5 -26.45 14.78 2.70
CA TYR A 5 -26.69 15.62 1.54
C TYR A 5 -27.55 14.90 0.48
N ASP A 6 -27.14 13.70 0.08
CA ASP A 6 -27.85 12.91 -0.94
C ASP A 6 -29.29 12.54 -0.52
N ASN A 7 -29.55 12.47 0.79
CA ASN A 7 -30.87 12.22 1.36
C ASN A 7 -31.63 13.51 1.74
N GLY A 8 -31.16 14.68 1.31
CA GLY A 8 -31.82 15.97 1.56
C GLY A 8 -31.79 16.43 3.03
N LYS A 9 -30.91 15.85 3.86
CA LYS A 9 -30.83 16.12 5.31
C LYS A 9 -29.70 17.08 5.69
N CYS A 10 -28.95 17.59 4.71
CA CYS A 10 -27.82 18.48 4.94
C CYS A 10 -27.90 19.72 4.06
N ALA A 11 -27.77 20.90 4.67
CA ALA A 11 -27.63 22.16 3.94
C ALA A 11 -26.21 22.28 3.35
N LEU A 12 -26.10 22.89 2.18
CA LEU A 12 -24.82 23.20 1.52
C LEU A 12 -24.11 24.32 2.27
N THR A 13 -23.11 24.01 3.07
CA THR A 13 -22.44 25.01 3.90
C THR A 13 -20.90 24.97 3.85
N ASN A 14 -20.28 24.04 3.09
CA ASN A 14 -18.83 23.97 3.06
C ASN A 14 -18.23 23.54 1.72
N ASP A 15 -16.94 23.81 1.54
CA ASP A 15 -16.16 23.52 0.32
C ASP A 15 -16.14 22.03 -0.06
N ILE A 16 -16.24 21.13 0.92
CA ILE A 16 -16.26 19.67 0.66
C ILE A 16 -17.51 19.29 -0.09
N ILE A 17 -18.70 19.76 0.34
CA ILE A 17 -19.97 19.46 -0.33
C ILE A 17 -20.00 20.10 -1.72
N SER A 18 -19.52 21.33 -1.84
CA SER A 18 -19.42 22.02 -3.14
C SER A 18 -18.50 21.27 -4.11
N GLY A 19 -17.36 20.78 -3.64
CA GLY A 19 -16.44 19.97 -4.43
C GLY A 19 -17.04 18.63 -4.85
N TYR A 20 -17.78 17.97 -3.97
CA TYR A 20 -18.51 16.73 -4.27
C TYR A 20 -19.56 16.96 -5.36
N ILE A 21 -20.42 17.97 -5.21
CA ILE A 21 -21.47 18.32 -6.18
C ILE A 21 -20.86 18.57 -7.56
N LYS A 22 -19.79 19.36 -7.61
CA LYS A 22 -19.10 19.69 -8.87
C LYS A 22 -18.68 18.44 -9.65
N VAL A 23 -18.18 17.42 -8.95
CA VAL A 23 -17.77 16.17 -9.60
C VAL A 23 -18.99 15.33 -9.97
N MET A 24 -20.01 15.28 -9.12
CA MET A 24 -21.19 14.47 -9.33
C MET A 24 -22.15 15.00 -10.41
N GLN A 25 -22.02 16.27 -10.84
CA GLN A 25 -22.81 16.85 -11.93
C GLN A 25 -22.68 16.09 -13.25
N ASP A 26 -21.52 15.48 -13.50
CA ASP A 26 -21.22 14.73 -14.72
C ASP A 26 -21.69 13.25 -14.66
N TYR A 27 -22.32 12.85 -13.56
CA TYR A 27 -22.75 11.46 -13.32
C TYR A 27 -24.25 11.37 -13.02
N PRO A 28 -24.87 10.18 -13.21
CA PRO A 28 -26.28 9.97 -12.84
C PRO A 28 -26.51 10.31 -11.36
N LYS A 29 -27.78 10.69 -11.05
CA LYS A 29 -28.16 10.99 -9.67
C LYS A 29 -27.91 9.79 -8.75
N VAL A 30 -27.61 10.07 -7.48
CA VAL A 30 -27.51 9.04 -6.44
C VAL A 30 -28.90 8.45 -6.21
N LEU A 31 -29.07 7.17 -6.45
CA LEU A 31 -30.27 6.40 -6.18
C LEU A 31 -30.34 5.96 -4.72
N ALA A 32 -29.22 5.44 -4.20
CA ALA A 32 -29.10 5.00 -2.83
C ALA A 32 -27.69 5.25 -2.28
N SER A 33 -27.61 5.46 -0.96
CA SER A 33 -26.37 5.60 -0.20
C SER A 33 -26.32 4.54 0.87
N GLU A 34 -25.12 4.00 1.16
CA GLU A 34 -24.92 2.99 2.21
C GLU A 34 -25.78 1.73 1.95
N TYR A 35 -25.85 1.31 0.67
CA TYR A 35 -26.72 0.21 0.24
C TYR A 35 -26.12 -1.14 0.65
N LEU A 36 -26.89 -1.93 1.40
CA LEU A 36 -26.49 -3.26 1.87
C LEU A 36 -26.65 -4.31 0.78
N VAL A 37 -25.63 -5.10 0.54
CA VAL A 37 -25.61 -6.23 -0.36
C VAL A 37 -25.11 -7.48 0.35
N SER A 38 -25.63 -8.65 -0.03
CA SER A 38 -25.26 -9.93 0.56
C SER A 38 -25.52 -11.06 -0.45
N ASP A 39 -24.76 -12.14 -0.33
CA ASP A 39 -25.08 -13.44 -0.95
C ASP A 39 -26.06 -14.29 -0.10
N ASN A 40 -26.56 -13.73 1.00
CA ASN A 40 -27.38 -14.39 2.01
C ASN A 40 -26.76 -15.63 2.69
N ASN A 41 -25.46 -15.81 2.57
CA ASN A 41 -24.76 -16.95 3.11
C ASN A 41 -23.48 -16.56 3.86
N LEU A 42 -22.45 -16.18 3.14
CA LEU A 42 -21.09 -15.98 3.67
C LEU A 42 -20.68 -14.51 3.74
N VAL A 43 -21.09 -13.71 2.75
CA VAL A 43 -20.59 -12.36 2.54
C VAL A 43 -21.72 -11.34 2.57
N ALA A 44 -21.52 -10.30 3.37
CA ALA A 44 -22.35 -9.11 3.37
C ALA A 44 -21.45 -7.86 3.33
N SER A 45 -21.89 -6.84 2.62
CA SER A 45 -21.13 -5.59 2.51
C SER A 45 -22.06 -4.40 2.28
N LYS A 46 -21.46 -3.20 2.25
CA LYS A 46 -22.17 -1.95 2.10
C LYS A 46 -21.54 -1.09 1.02
N ILE A 47 -22.33 -0.75 0.00
CA ILE A 47 -21.92 0.09 -1.12
C ILE A 47 -22.13 1.55 -0.73
N ASP A 48 -21.11 2.39 -0.86
CA ASP A 48 -21.22 3.81 -0.48
C ASP A 48 -22.29 4.54 -1.29
N LYS A 49 -22.31 4.37 -2.62
CA LYS A 49 -23.33 4.97 -3.52
C LYS A 49 -23.72 4.03 -4.64
N VAL A 50 -25.01 3.98 -4.89
CA VAL A 50 -25.62 3.40 -6.10
C VAL A 50 -26.22 4.54 -6.89
N LEU A 51 -25.88 4.65 -8.18
CA LEU A 51 -26.40 5.67 -9.07
C LEU A 51 -27.72 5.24 -9.75
N ALA A 52 -28.43 6.17 -10.36
CA ALA A 52 -29.73 5.91 -11.00
C ALA A 52 -29.64 4.97 -12.22
N ASP A 53 -28.45 4.80 -12.79
CA ASP A 53 -28.15 3.82 -13.84
C ASP A 53 -27.59 2.51 -13.29
N TYR A 54 -27.60 2.33 -11.97
CA TYR A 54 -27.01 1.22 -11.23
C TYR A 54 -25.46 1.15 -11.23
N SER A 55 -24.78 2.18 -11.71
CA SER A 55 -23.34 2.29 -11.51
C SER A 55 -23.03 2.44 -10.02
N LEU A 56 -21.89 1.90 -9.59
CA LEU A 56 -21.49 1.90 -8.19
C LEU A 56 -20.31 2.83 -7.94
N ILE A 57 -20.34 3.52 -6.79
CA ILE A 57 -19.23 4.36 -6.34
C ILE A 57 -18.79 3.92 -4.97
N ASP A 58 -17.47 3.79 -4.79
CA ASP A 58 -16.79 3.67 -3.52
C ASP A 58 -15.99 4.95 -3.23
N ILE A 59 -16.06 5.48 -2.00
CA ILE A 59 -15.45 6.74 -1.60
C ILE A 59 -14.17 6.48 -0.83
N LYS A 60 -13.03 6.97 -1.34
CA LYS A 60 -11.73 6.85 -0.68
C LYS A 60 -11.19 8.21 -0.25
N THR A 61 -10.73 8.27 1.00
CA THR A 61 -10.11 9.47 1.60
C THR A 61 -8.63 9.22 1.97
N THR A 62 -8.04 8.16 1.42
CA THR A 62 -6.65 7.79 1.65
C THR A 62 -5.70 8.67 0.84
N SER A 63 -4.44 8.80 1.27
CA SER A 63 -3.43 9.60 0.54
C SER A 63 -3.08 9.05 -0.84
N LYS A 64 -3.28 7.75 -1.05
CA LYS A 64 -3.08 7.04 -2.33
C LYS A 64 -4.19 6.02 -2.52
N ILE A 65 -4.60 5.84 -3.77
CA ILE A 65 -5.54 4.78 -4.15
C ILE A 65 -4.74 3.50 -4.43
N HIS A 66 -5.09 2.42 -3.74
CA HIS A 66 -4.61 1.08 -4.06
C HIS A 66 -5.53 0.46 -5.11
N THR A 67 -5.20 0.66 -6.38
CA THR A 67 -6.07 0.32 -7.53
C THR A 67 -6.55 -1.13 -7.47
N SER A 68 -5.67 -2.10 -7.22
CA SER A 68 -6.05 -3.51 -7.14
C SER A 68 -7.08 -3.79 -6.03
N SER A 69 -6.91 -3.18 -4.85
CA SER A 69 -7.86 -3.34 -3.73
C SER A 69 -9.24 -2.77 -4.07
N VAL A 70 -9.27 -1.62 -4.76
CA VAL A 70 -10.53 -0.98 -5.18
C VAL A 70 -11.20 -1.77 -6.31
N GLU A 71 -10.44 -2.35 -7.23
CA GLU A 71 -10.96 -3.25 -8.27
C GLU A 71 -11.66 -4.47 -7.66
N TRP A 72 -11.04 -5.12 -6.68
CA TRP A 72 -11.64 -6.24 -5.97
C TRP A 72 -12.90 -5.81 -5.21
N GLN A 73 -12.81 -4.77 -4.41
CA GLN A 73 -13.91 -4.29 -3.58
C GLN A 73 -15.15 -3.96 -4.42
N LEU A 74 -14.98 -3.13 -5.45
CA LEU A 74 -16.10 -2.73 -6.30
C LEU A 74 -16.63 -3.87 -7.17
N SER A 75 -15.78 -4.82 -7.58
CA SER A 75 -16.23 -6.00 -8.33
C SER A 75 -17.05 -6.95 -7.45
N ILE A 76 -16.66 -7.15 -6.18
CA ILE A 76 -17.46 -7.89 -5.21
C ILE A 76 -18.81 -7.19 -4.99
N TYR A 77 -18.81 -5.87 -4.84
CA TYR A 77 -20.06 -5.11 -4.70
C TYR A 77 -20.99 -5.28 -5.90
N ALA A 78 -20.43 -5.19 -7.12
CA ALA A 78 -21.20 -5.38 -8.33
C ALA A 78 -21.79 -6.78 -8.43
N TYR A 79 -21.00 -7.81 -8.13
CA TYR A 79 -21.44 -9.19 -8.12
C TYR A 79 -22.60 -9.41 -7.13
N LEU A 80 -22.44 -8.95 -5.89
CA LEU A 80 -23.48 -9.08 -4.85
C LEU A 80 -24.75 -8.26 -5.20
N PHE A 81 -24.57 -7.05 -5.73
CA PHE A 81 -25.68 -6.21 -6.15
C PHE A 81 -26.50 -6.87 -7.28
N GLU A 82 -25.81 -7.41 -8.30
CA GLU A 82 -26.46 -8.11 -9.40
C GLU A 82 -27.14 -9.40 -8.93
N LEU A 83 -26.52 -10.14 -8.03
CA LEU A 83 -27.09 -11.35 -7.43
C LEU A 83 -28.38 -11.04 -6.66
N GLN A 84 -28.38 -9.95 -5.87
CA GLN A 84 -29.50 -9.58 -5.02
C GLN A 84 -30.65 -8.92 -5.77
N THR A 85 -30.36 -8.08 -6.78
CA THR A 85 -31.35 -7.24 -7.44
C THR A 85 -31.75 -7.72 -8.83
N GLY A 86 -30.92 -8.52 -9.50
CA GLY A 86 -31.05 -8.89 -10.89
C GLY A 86 -30.69 -7.79 -11.90
N PHE A 87 -30.37 -6.57 -11.44
CA PHE A 87 -29.97 -5.46 -12.30
C PHE A 87 -28.46 -5.51 -12.58
N LYS A 88 -28.10 -5.22 -13.85
CA LYS A 88 -26.67 -5.17 -14.25
C LYS A 88 -26.02 -3.85 -13.85
N VAL A 89 -24.78 -3.94 -13.40
CA VAL A 89 -23.93 -2.80 -13.03
C VAL A 89 -23.11 -2.38 -14.25
N PRO A 90 -23.40 -1.23 -14.88
CA PRO A 90 -22.74 -0.82 -16.12
C PRO A 90 -21.33 -0.27 -15.90
N ALA A 91 -21.07 0.36 -14.75
CA ALA A 91 -19.76 0.97 -14.46
C ALA A 91 -19.44 0.99 -12.97
N LEU A 92 -18.14 1.01 -12.67
CA LEU A 92 -17.59 1.10 -11.32
C LEU A 92 -16.72 2.34 -11.21
N TYR A 93 -16.86 3.08 -10.12
CA TYR A 93 -16.13 4.31 -9.89
C TYR A 93 -15.56 4.38 -8.48
N CYS A 94 -14.36 4.93 -8.36
CA CYS A 94 -13.76 5.34 -7.10
C CYS A 94 -13.78 6.86 -7.00
N LEU A 95 -14.52 7.41 -6.07
CA LEU A 95 -14.52 8.84 -5.76
C LEU A 95 -13.45 9.12 -4.70
N HIS A 96 -12.34 9.66 -5.13
CA HIS A 96 -11.20 9.96 -4.27
C HIS A 96 -11.22 11.41 -3.79
N TYR A 97 -11.18 11.60 -2.48
CA TYR A 97 -10.99 12.90 -1.85
C TYR A 97 -9.53 13.08 -1.41
N ASP A 98 -8.80 13.95 -2.09
CA ASP A 98 -7.45 14.35 -1.68
C ASP A 98 -7.52 15.39 -0.56
N LYS A 99 -7.28 14.93 0.67
CA LYS A 99 -7.33 15.80 1.88
C LYS A 99 -6.32 16.95 1.85
N LYS A 100 -5.20 16.80 1.14
CA LYS A 100 -4.18 17.85 1.05
C LYS A 100 -4.59 18.98 0.12
N LYS A 101 -5.29 18.63 -0.96
CA LYS A 101 -5.75 19.59 -1.98
C LYS A 101 -7.20 20.04 -1.75
N GLY A 102 -7.96 19.36 -0.89
CA GLY A 102 -9.37 19.61 -0.68
C GLY A 102 -10.23 19.31 -1.91
N THR A 103 -9.81 18.42 -2.80
CA THR A 103 -10.45 18.18 -4.09
C THR A 103 -10.92 16.73 -4.24
N PHE A 104 -12.07 16.58 -4.92
CA PHE A 104 -12.57 15.28 -5.35
C PHE A 104 -12.12 14.96 -6.76
N LYS A 105 -11.85 13.69 -7.03
CA LYS A 105 -11.60 13.17 -8.37
C LYS A 105 -12.28 11.82 -8.53
N MET A 106 -13.05 11.66 -9.62
CA MET A 106 -13.64 10.38 -9.99
C MET A 106 -12.67 9.57 -10.86
N HIS A 107 -12.53 8.30 -10.53
CA HIS A 107 -11.73 7.34 -11.28
C HIS A 107 -12.62 6.19 -11.72
N ALA A 108 -12.64 5.90 -13.03
CA ALA A 108 -13.23 4.68 -13.52
C ALA A 108 -12.41 3.47 -13.04
N VAL A 109 -13.11 2.43 -12.61
CA VAL A 109 -12.51 1.23 -12.04
C VAL A 109 -12.85 0.04 -12.93
N ARG A 110 -11.85 -0.79 -13.21
CA ARG A 110 -12.03 -2.00 -14.01
C ARG A 110 -12.79 -3.03 -13.18
N ARG A 111 -13.83 -3.63 -13.77
CA ARG A 111 -14.52 -4.78 -13.20
C ARG A 111 -13.70 -6.05 -13.44
N LEU A 112 -13.52 -6.85 -12.41
CA LEU A 112 -12.97 -8.20 -12.48
C LEU A 112 -14.05 -9.15 -13.01
N GLN A 113 -13.63 -10.31 -13.52
CA GLN A 113 -14.55 -11.34 -14.00
C GLN A 113 -15.31 -11.96 -12.81
N ASP A 114 -16.61 -12.20 -12.96
CA ASP A 114 -17.46 -12.77 -11.91
C ASP A 114 -16.92 -14.13 -11.44
N LYS A 115 -16.35 -14.93 -12.32
CA LYS A 115 -15.69 -16.19 -11.99
C LYS A 115 -14.60 -16.04 -10.92
N MET A 116 -13.81 -14.93 -10.95
CA MET A 116 -12.79 -14.67 -9.95
C MET A 116 -13.40 -14.39 -8.57
N ILE A 117 -14.57 -13.75 -8.54
CA ILE A 117 -15.29 -13.47 -7.29
C ILE A 117 -15.88 -14.78 -6.72
N GLU A 118 -16.43 -15.63 -7.57
CA GLU A 118 -16.95 -16.95 -7.20
C GLU A 118 -15.83 -17.84 -6.63
N GLU A 119 -14.66 -17.86 -7.28
CA GLU A 119 -13.49 -18.60 -6.80
C GLU A 119 -12.97 -18.06 -5.45
N LEU A 120 -13.00 -16.73 -5.25
CA LEU A 120 -12.66 -16.10 -3.98
C LEU A 120 -13.63 -16.55 -2.88
N PHE A 121 -14.93 -16.51 -3.14
CA PHE A 121 -15.95 -16.92 -2.16
C PHE A 121 -15.87 -18.41 -1.84
N ALA A 122 -15.61 -19.26 -2.83
CA ALA A 122 -15.39 -20.69 -2.63
C ALA A 122 -14.16 -20.95 -1.77
N ALA A 123 -13.06 -20.24 -2.02
CA ALA A 123 -11.84 -20.35 -1.22
C ALA A 123 -12.07 -19.93 0.24
N GLU A 124 -12.80 -18.83 0.46
CA GLU A 124 -13.15 -18.36 1.81
C GLU A 124 -14.02 -19.36 2.56
N ALA A 125 -15.02 -19.94 1.87
CA ALA A 125 -15.88 -20.97 2.46
C ALA A 125 -15.12 -22.24 2.87
N GLU A 126 -14.05 -22.57 2.15
CA GLU A 126 -13.18 -23.72 2.42
C GLU A 126 -12.02 -23.38 3.40
N GLY A 127 -11.89 -22.14 3.84
CA GLY A 127 -10.79 -21.67 4.68
C GLY A 127 -9.43 -21.66 3.96
N ARG A 128 -9.43 -21.60 2.63
CA ARG A 128 -8.23 -21.51 1.80
C ARG A 128 -7.85 -20.06 1.51
N ILE A 129 -6.56 -19.80 1.39
CA ILE A 129 -6.08 -18.53 0.85
C ILE A 129 -6.38 -18.50 -0.65
N TYR A 130 -7.19 -17.53 -1.09
CA TYR A 130 -7.41 -17.29 -2.51
C TYR A 130 -6.21 -16.61 -3.14
N CYS A 131 -5.64 -17.27 -4.12
CA CYS A 131 -4.60 -16.69 -4.97
C CYS A 131 -5.21 -16.52 -6.37
N PRO A 132 -5.53 -15.28 -6.80
CA PRO A 132 -6.09 -15.09 -8.14
C PRO A 132 -5.06 -15.59 -9.16
N VAL A 133 -5.48 -16.52 -10.00
CA VAL A 133 -4.73 -16.89 -11.19
C VAL A 133 -4.82 -15.67 -12.14
N ARG A 134 -4.03 -14.64 -11.88
CA ARG A 134 -3.54 -13.86 -13.02
C ARG A 134 -2.83 -14.90 -13.88
N GLU A 135 -2.93 -14.81 -15.22
CA GLU A 135 -1.97 -15.52 -16.07
C GLU A 135 -0.57 -15.22 -15.49
N ASN A 136 -0.12 -16.12 -14.65
CA ASN A 136 1.02 -15.83 -13.81
C ASN A 136 2.21 -16.04 -14.73
N MET A 137 2.76 -14.95 -15.25
CA MET A 137 4.04 -15.06 -15.98
C MET A 137 5.09 -15.80 -15.13
N LEU A 138 4.91 -15.82 -13.79
CA LEU A 138 5.74 -16.59 -12.88
C LEU A 138 5.54 -18.11 -13.04
N THR A 139 4.32 -18.60 -13.29
CA THR A 139 4.06 -20.03 -13.54
C THR A 139 4.58 -20.48 -14.91
N LYS A 140 4.94 -19.56 -15.81
CA LYS A 140 5.67 -19.86 -17.04
C LYS A 140 7.18 -19.99 -16.82
N ILE A 141 7.68 -19.51 -15.69
CA ILE A 141 9.12 -19.51 -15.34
C ILE A 141 9.41 -20.55 -14.27
N PHE A 142 8.52 -20.72 -13.31
CA PHE A 142 8.63 -21.65 -12.18
C PHE A 142 7.44 -22.61 -12.19
N ASN A 143 7.66 -23.86 -11.84
CA ASN A 143 6.57 -24.77 -11.48
C ASN A 143 6.03 -24.42 -10.08
N ASP A 144 4.90 -25.02 -9.69
CA ASP A 144 4.22 -24.69 -8.42
C ASP A 144 5.10 -24.99 -7.19
N ASP A 145 5.89 -26.06 -7.21
CA ASP A 145 6.80 -26.42 -6.13
C ASP A 145 7.97 -25.44 -6.01
N GLU A 146 8.56 -25.04 -7.13
CA GLU A 146 9.62 -24.03 -7.16
C GLU A 146 9.11 -22.67 -6.66
N LEU A 147 7.89 -22.30 -7.03
CA LEU A 147 7.27 -21.06 -6.57
C LEU A 147 6.98 -21.11 -5.06
N ALA A 148 6.51 -22.25 -4.55
CA ALA A 148 6.28 -22.45 -3.11
C ALA A 148 7.59 -22.33 -2.32
N HIS A 149 8.65 -23.00 -2.75
CA HIS A 149 9.98 -22.89 -2.13
C HIS A 149 10.54 -21.47 -2.21
N PHE A 150 10.29 -20.78 -3.30
CA PHE A 150 10.73 -19.39 -3.45
C PHE A 150 10.04 -18.48 -2.43
N VAL A 151 8.72 -18.62 -2.26
CA VAL A 151 7.94 -17.84 -1.26
C VAL A 151 8.38 -18.18 0.15
N GLU A 152 8.60 -19.46 0.46
CA GLU A 152 9.11 -19.89 1.77
C GLU A 152 10.46 -19.28 2.09
N ASN A 153 11.39 -19.28 1.13
CA ASN A 153 12.71 -18.69 1.29
C ASN A 153 12.63 -17.17 1.53
N GLU A 154 11.81 -16.44 0.76
CA GLU A 154 11.62 -14.99 0.95
C GLU A 154 11.03 -14.67 2.34
N THR A 155 10.06 -15.47 2.80
CA THR A 155 9.49 -15.34 4.14
C THR A 155 10.56 -15.52 5.21
N LYS A 156 11.38 -16.57 5.09
CA LYS A 156 12.46 -16.88 6.03
C LYS A 156 13.57 -15.80 6.03
N ILE A 157 13.88 -15.26 4.86
CA ILE A 157 14.81 -14.13 4.72
C ILE A 157 14.26 -12.90 5.47
N ALA A 158 12.97 -12.58 5.31
CA ALA A 158 12.35 -11.46 5.98
C ALA A 158 12.37 -11.60 7.52
N GLU A 159 12.06 -12.79 8.04
CA GLU A 159 12.13 -13.10 9.48
C GLU A 159 13.57 -12.97 10.03
N LEU A 160 14.55 -13.49 9.31
CA LEU A 160 15.95 -13.39 9.69
C LEU A 160 16.44 -11.94 9.66
N GLN A 161 16.01 -11.13 8.69
CA GLN A 161 16.33 -9.71 8.61
C GLN A 161 15.79 -8.93 9.83
N GLU A 162 14.56 -9.21 10.25
CA GLU A 162 13.99 -8.56 11.45
C GLU A 162 14.73 -9.01 12.73
N THR A 163 15.12 -10.29 12.79
CA THR A 163 15.96 -10.81 13.88
C THR A 163 17.32 -10.10 13.93
N VAL A 164 17.98 -9.98 12.79
CA VAL A 164 19.27 -9.26 12.66
C VAL A 164 19.13 -7.81 13.09
N LYS A 165 18.05 -7.13 12.67
CA LYS A 165 17.76 -5.74 13.05
C LYS A 165 17.61 -5.60 14.57
N THR A 166 16.86 -6.50 15.20
CA THR A 166 16.66 -6.51 16.65
C THR A 166 18.00 -6.73 17.39
N LEU A 167 18.78 -7.73 16.96
CA LEU A 167 20.08 -8.01 17.55
C LEU A 167 21.07 -6.84 17.37
N THR A 168 21.06 -6.21 16.20
CA THR A 168 21.88 -5.03 15.92
C THR A 168 21.52 -3.87 16.85
N SER A 169 20.23 -3.61 17.03
CA SER A 169 19.76 -2.55 17.94
C SER A 169 20.17 -2.80 19.39
N LEU A 170 20.03 -4.05 19.86
CA LEU A 170 20.51 -4.43 21.21
C LEU A 170 22.03 -4.27 21.35
N GLN A 171 22.77 -4.67 20.32
CA GLN A 171 24.23 -4.52 20.32
C GLN A 171 24.67 -3.04 20.32
N GLU A 172 23.96 -2.18 19.60
CA GLU A 172 24.22 -0.73 19.60
C GLU A 172 23.97 -0.12 20.98
N MET A 173 22.88 -0.47 21.65
CA MET A 173 22.63 -0.04 23.03
C MET A 173 23.76 -0.48 23.98
N MET A 174 24.29 -1.70 23.83
CA MET A 174 25.42 -2.18 24.64
C MET A 174 26.69 -1.41 24.32
N LYS A 175 26.95 -1.11 23.04
CA LYS A 175 28.12 -0.31 22.61
C LYS A 175 28.06 1.10 23.20
N GLU A 176 26.91 1.76 23.19
CA GLU A 176 26.73 3.08 23.77
C GLU A 176 27.08 3.08 25.27
N ARG A 177 26.57 2.09 26.02
CA ARG A 177 26.91 1.94 27.46
C ARG A 177 28.38 1.68 27.67
N LEU A 178 29.06 0.91 26.81
CA LEU A 178 30.52 0.68 26.88
C LEU A 178 31.31 1.95 26.57
N ILE A 179 30.90 2.72 25.57
CA ILE A 179 31.50 4.01 25.23
C ILE A 179 31.41 4.96 26.40
N GLU A 180 30.24 5.11 27.01
CA GLU A 180 30.02 5.96 28.16
C GLU A 180 30.90 5.54 29.36
N TYR A 181 30.95 4.24 29.64
CA TYR A 181 31.82 3.71 30.72
C TYR A 181 33.30 3.96 30.48
N MET A 182 33.78 3.69 29.24
CA MET A 182 35.18 3.87 28.87
C MET A 182 35.58 5.36 28.88
N GLN A 183 34.70 6.25 28.44
CA GLN A 183 34.90 7.71 28.49
C GLN A 183 35.00 8.20 29.94
N ASN A 184 34.05 7.83 30.80
CA ASN A 184 33.99 8.29 32.18
C ASN A 184 35.18 7.80 33.03
N ASN A 185 35.79 6.66 32.67
CA ASN A 185 36.90 6.08 33.38
C ASN A 185 38.26 6.25 32.66
N ALA A 186 38.33 7.01 31.57
CA ALA A 186 39.53 7.24 30.75
C ALA A 186 40.21 5.93 30.27
N ILE A 187 39.41 4.89 29.99
CA ILE A 187 39.90 3.57 29.56
C ILE A 187 39.94 3.54 28.03
N LYS A 188 41.14 3.27 27.46
CA LYS A 188 41.30 3.17 25.99
C LYS A 188 41.11 1.76 25.44
N SER A 189 41.34 0.73 26.25
CA SER A 189 41.17 -0.66 25.82
C SER A 189 40.82 -1.55 27.00
N MET A 190 39.94 -2.53 26.74
CA MET A 190 39.57 -3.59 27.68
C MET A 190 39.70 -4.92 26.95
N GLU A 191 40.18 -5.95 27.62
CA GLU A 191 40.39 -7.27 27.03
C GLU A 191 39.92 -8.36 28.00
N SER A 192 39.25 -9.37 27.45
CA SER A 192 38.89 -10.62 28.11
C SER A 192 39.39 -11.79 27.26
N ASP A 193 39.20 -13.03 27.73
CA ASP A 193 39.64 -14.23 27.00
C ASP A 193 39.02 -14.36 25.57
N ILE A 194 37.90 -13.71 25.31
CA ILE A 194 37.13 -13.85 24.06
C ILE A 194 36.88 -12.52 23.33
N LEU A 195 37.13 -11.37 23.99
CA LEU A 195 36.78 -10.06 23.42
C LEU A 195 37.86 -9.03 23.76
N LYS A 196 38.24 -8.25 22.75
CA LYS A 196 39.01 -7.02 22.90
C LYS A 196 38.17 -5.85 22.42
N ILE A 197 37.96 -4.87 23.30
CA ILE A 197 37.21 -3.65 23.06
C ILE A 197 38.15 -2.47 23.11
N THR A 198 38.20 -1.68 22.06
CA THR A 198 39.02 -0.48 21.97
C THR A 198 38.13 0.74 21.73
N TYR A 199 38.24 1.73 22.58
CA TYR A 199 37.60 3.01 22.39
C TYR A 199 38.38 3.85 21.39
N VAL A 200 37.69 4.29 20.36
CA VAL A 200 38.22 5.21 19.34
C VAL A 200 37.59 6.58 19.55
N GLU A 201 38.42 7.58 19.77
CA GLU A 201 37.94 8.95 19.94
C GLU A 201 37.25 9.46 18.68
N PRO A 202 36.23 10.32 18.83
CA PRO A 202 35.56 10.89 17.66
C PRO A 202 36.53 11.73 16.83
N THR A 203 36.52 11.52 15.52
CA THR A 203 37.33 12.25 14.55
C THR A 203 36.45 12.98 13.55
N GLU A 204 36.86 14.19 13.18
CA GLU A 204 36.17 14.90 12.11
C GLU A 204 36.56 14.33 10.74
N ARG A 205 35.56 13.87 9.99
CA ARG A 205 35.74 13.50 8.59
C ARG A 205 35.19 14.58 7.70
N ARG A 206 36.03 15.19 6.90
CA ARG A 206 35.58 16.15 5.87
C ARG A 206 35.19 15.38 4.61
N SER A 207 33.99 15.56 4.14
CA SER A 207 33.50 15.04 2.86
C SER A 207 32.82 16.15 2.08
N ILE A 208 32.81 16.01 0.77
CA ILE A 208 32.10 16.95 -0.10
C ILE A 208 30.61 16.62 -0.01
N ASP A 209 29.79 17.62 0.29
CA ASP A 209 28.33 17.52 0.16
C ASP A 209 27.97 17.54 -1.33
N SER A 210 27.88 16.33 -1.90
CA SER A 210 27.58 16.16 -3.34
C SER A 210 26.17 16.60 -3.70
N ALA A 211 25.21 16.58 -2.77
CA ALA A 211 23.83 17.04 -3.02
C ALA A 211 23.80 18.57 -3.13
N ARG A 212 24.51 19.25 -2.22
CA ARG A 212 24.67 20.71 -2.25
C ARG A 212 25.48 21.15 -3.45
N LEU A 213 26.58 20.45 -3.76
CA LEU A 213 27.42 20.74 -4.93
C LEU A 213 26.63 20.65 -6.24
N LYS A 214 25.79 19.62 -6.41
CA LYS A 214 24.91 19.46 -7.59
C LYS A 214 23.87 20.57 -7.70
N LYS A 215 23.41 21.09 -6.58
CA LYS A 215 22.40 22.15 -6.53
C LYS A 215 22.99 23.54 -6.79
N GLU A 216 24.14 23.85 -6.19
CA GLU A 216 24.75 25.17 -6.22
C GLU A 216 25.73 25.35 -7.39
N MET A 217 26.38 24.26 -7.84
CA MET A 217 27.42 24.28 -8.90
C MET A 217 27.23 23.09 -9.87
N PRO A 218 26.13 23.02 -10.62
CA PRO A 218 25.81 21.87 -11.47
C PRO A 218 26.86 21.57 -12.52
N ASP A 219 27.46 22.63 -13.13
CA ASP A 219 28.47 22.49 -14.17
C ASP A 219 29.77 21.86 -13.65
N ILE A 220 30.15 22.19 -12.41
CA ILE A 220 31.31 21.59 -11.75
C ILE A 220 31.00 20.17 -11.36
N ALA A 221 29.82 19.92 -10.80
CA ALA A 221 29.38 18.57 -10.42
C ALA A 221 29.40 17.61 -11.63
N ALA A 222 28.92 18.06 -12.80
CA ALA A 222 28.89 17.27 -14.02
C ALA A 222 30.29 16.86 -14.52
N GLN A 223 31.29 17.72 -14.36
CA GLN A 223 32.67 17.40 -14.76
C GLN A 223 33.30 16.27 -13.93
N TYR A 224 32.81 16.05 -12.72
CA TYR A 224 33.31 15.01 -11.80
C TYR A 224 32.37 13.84 -11.63
N GLU A 225 31.30 13.73 -12.43
CA GLU A 225 30.40 12.58 -12.40
C GLU A 225 31.09 11.33 -12.94
N LYS A 226 31.08 10.28 -12.12
CA LYS A 226 31.52 8.95 -12.54
C LYS A 226 30.30 8.12 -12.95
N VAL A 227 30.21 7.82 -14.23
CA VAL A 227 29.18 6.90 -14.74
C VAL A 227 29.63 5.46 -14.46
N SER A 228 28.85 4.73 -13.67
CA SER A 228 29.04 3.29 -13.45
C SER A 228 27.88 2.53 -14.05
N LYS A 229 28.16 1.45 -14.76
CA LYS A 229 27.13 0.53 -15.22
C LYS A 229 26.60 -0.28 -14.05
N VAL A 230 25.33 -0.10 -13.73
CA VAL A 230 24.62 -0.92 -12.72
C VAL A 230 24.04 -2.12 -13.45
N LYS A 231 24.29 -3.34 -12.92
CA LYS A 231 23.66 -4.56 -13.45
C LYS A 231 22.16 -4.51 -13.19
N SER A 232 21.38 -5.13 -14.11
CA SER A 232 19.96 -5.34 -13.90
C SER A 232 19.72 -6.10 -12.58
N SER A 233 18.71 -5.68 -11.84
CA SER A 233 18.32 -6.32 -10.58
C SER A 233 16.81 -6.52 -10.54
N ILE A 234 16.38 -7.52 -9.79
CA ILE A 234 14.97 -7.81 -9.52
C ILE A 234 14.68 -7.33 -8.09
N ARG A 235 13.56 -6.64 -7.92
CA ARG A 235 13.06 -6.30 -6.60
C ARG A 235 11.86 -7.18 -6.30
N ILE A 236 11.92 -7.91 -5.19
CA ILE A 236 10.89 -8.81 -4.72
C ILE A 236 10.27 -8.18 -3.48
N SER A 237 8.95 -8.28 -3.35
CA SER A 237 8.22 -7.89 -2.14
C SER A 237 7.14 -8.94 -1.89
N LEU A 238 7.10 -9.47 -0.69
CA LEU A 238 5.96 -10.25 -0.20
C LEU A 238 4.75 -9.33 -0.09
N LYS A 239 3.59 -9.84 -0.43
CA LYS A 239 2.29 -9.14 -0.35
C LYS A 239 1.60 -9.48 0.94
#